data_b484fe3963475dc3fccb9d18bfe7969c
#
_entry.id   b484fe3963475dc3fccb9d18bfe7969c
#
_cell.length_a   1.000
_cell.length_b   1.000
_cell.length_c   1.000
_cell.angle_alpha   90.00
_cell.angle_beta   90.00
_cell.angle_gamma   90.00
#
_symmetry.space_group_name_H-M   'P 1'
#
loop_
_entity.id
_entity.type
_entity.pdbx_description
1 polymer ?
#
loop_
_entity_poly.entity_id
_entity_poly.type
_entity_poly.pdbx_seq_one_letter_code
_entity_poly.pdbx_strand_id
1 'polypeptide(L)'
;MSVKEANKTVKRLIGEDDFHDVEDILPSYYSLAEVQIATTAAPIEKVCQMPCGESVTLPDDLYRLIGVKGSFVRTDTRHIFIEGTGSVAVRYYAYPAPLKDDCDIMTEFEVCPEAQMAIPYYAAAQAVLADSDMRRYYAFMDMYNSILATVMNNRSLKSVFTVKRAEEM
;
A
#
# COMPACT_ATOMS: atom_id res chain seq x y z
N MET A 1 -5.41 2.89 11.01
CA MET A 1 -4.39 2.74 12.10
C MET A 1 -3.37 3.84 11.92
N SER A 2 -3.04 4.54 12.97
CA SER A 2 -1.98 5.57 12.97
C SER A 2 -0.61 4.97 13.28
N VAL A 3 0.46 5.72 12.98
CA VAL A 3 1.85 5.36 13.36
C VAL A 3 1.94 5.13 14.87
N LYS A 4 1.27 5.95 15.69
CA LYS A 4 1.20 5.79 17.15
C LYS A 4 0.65 4.41 17.58
N GLU A 5 -0.40 3.96 16.92
CA GLU A 5 -1.00 2.64 17.22
C GLU A 5 -0.10 1.50 16.76
N ALA A 6 0.58 1.67 15.63
CA ALA A 6 1.58 0.73 15.14
C ALA A 6 2.75 0.61 16.10
N ASN A 7 3.33 1.74 16.55
CA ASN A 7 4.41 1.77 17.56
C ASN A 7 4.02 1.04 18.84
N LYS A 8 2.80 1.28 19.35
CA LYS A 8 2.30 0.59 20.54
C LYS A 8 2.21 -0.93 20.32
N THR A 9 1.88 -1.36 19.11
CA THR A 9 1.80 -2.79 18.77
C THR A 9 3.19 -3.39 18.64
N VAL A 10 4.11 -2.74 17.93
CA VAL A 10 5.51 -3.18 17.79
C VAL A 10 6.17 -3.31 19.17
N LYS A 11 6.03 -2.29 20.02
CA LYS A 11 6.56 -2.31 21.41
C LYS A 11 6.07 -3.51 22.22
N ARG A 12 4.82 -3.93 22.03
CA ARG A 12 4.28 -5.15 22.67
C ARG A 12 4.83 -6.44 22.09
N LEU A 13 5.17 -6.45 20.80
CA LEU A 13 5.67 -7.64 20.10
C LEU A 13 7.14 -7.91 20.42
N ILE A 14 7.97 -6.87 20.42
CA ILE A 14 9.43 -7.02 20.59
C ILE A 14 9.93 -6.76 22.01
N GLY A 15 9.19 -6.01 22.82
CA GLY A 15 9.59 -5.58 24.16
C GLY A 15 10.00 -4.10 24.19
N GLU A 16 10.15 -3.55 25.39
CA GLU A 16 10.42 -2.11 25.57
C GLU A 16 11.88 -1.76 25.21
N ASP A 17 12.82 -2.58 25.63
CA ASP A 17 14.24 -2.36 25.38
C ASP A 17 14.55 -2.45 23.88
N ASP A 18 14.16 -3.55 23.22
CA ASP A 18 14.34 -3.75 21.77
C ASP A 18 13.63 -2.66 20.97
N PHE A 19 12.49 -2.12 21.45
CA PHE A 19 11.76 -1.04 20.78
C PHE A 19 12.58 0.26 20.74
N HIS A 20 13.22 0.64 21.84
CA HIS A 20 14.04 1.86 21.89
C HIS A 20 15.21 1.82 20.92
N ASP A 21 15.78 0.64 20.68
CA ASP A 21 16.91 0.48 19.74
C ASP A 21 16.51 0.67 18.27
N VAL A 22 15.22 0.53 17.95
CA VAL A 22 14.72 0.59 16.57
C VAL A 22 13.72 1.72 16.32
N GLU A 23 13.33 2.49 17.32
CA GLU A 23 12.26 3.50 17.23
C GLU A 23 12.47 4.48 16.08
N ASP A 24 13.70 4.93 15.88
CA ASP A 24 14.06 5.92 14.84
C ASP A 24 13.96 5.35 13.42
N ILE A 25 14.08 4.04 13.23
CA ILE A 25 14.03 3.40 11.91
C ILE A 25 12.65 2.78 11.58
N LEU A 26 11.74 2.73 12.55
CA LEU A 26 10.39 2.18 12.34
C LEU A 26 9.63 2.85 11.20
N PRO A 27 9.66 4.18 10.97
CA PRO A 27 8.99 4.81 9.84
C PRO A 27 9.41 4.22 8.49
N SER A 28 10.70 3.90 8.33
CA SER A 28 11.22 3.24 7.13
C SER A 28 10.66 1.81 6.98
N TYR A 29 10.58 1.04 8.06
CA TYR A 29 9.97 -0.30 8.01
C TYR A 29 8.48 -0.26 7.71
N TYR A 30 7.75 0.73 8.24
CA TYR A 30 6.34 0.92 7.92
C TYR A 30 6.14 1.29 6.46
N SER A 31 6.95 2.19 5.90
CA SER A 31 6.91 2.55 4.48
C SER A 31 7.15 1.35 3.58
N LEU A 32 8.13 0.51 3.91
CA LEU A 32 8.40 -0.72 3.16
C LEU A 32 7.23 -1.70 3.23
N ALA A 33 6.63 -1.86 4.41
CA ALA A 33 5.44 -2.70 4.59
C ALA A 33 4.27 -2.19 3.75
N GLU A 34 3.98 -0.88 3.77
CA GLU A 34 2.91 -0.29 2.97
C GLU A 34 3.12 -0.50 1.47
N VAL A 35 4.34 -0.26 0.96
CA VAL A 35 4.67 -0.49 -0.45
C VAL A 35 4.46 -1.96 -0.81
N GLN A 36 4.93 -2.88 0.01
CA GLN A 36 4.75 -4.31 -0.24
C GLN A 36 3.28 -4.70 -0.23
N ILE A 37 2.50 -4.22 0.73
CA ILE A 37 1.05 -4.47 0.82
C ILE A 37 0.33 -3.87 -0.39
N ALA A 38 0.61 -2.62 -0.75
CA ALA A 38 -0.03 -1.93 -1.88
C ALA A 38 0.25 -2.61 -3.23
N THR A 39 1.44 -3.19 -3.40
CA THR A 39 1.82 -3.85 -4.66
C THR A 39 1.40 -5.30 -4.77
N THR A 40 1.11 -5.98 -3.65
CA THR A 40 0.80 -7.42 -3.64
C THR A 40 -0.63 -7.76 -3.23
N ALA A 41 -1.13 -7.18 -2.13
CA ALA A 41 -2.37 -7.65 -1.50
C ALA A 41 -3.51 -6.62 -1.52
N ALA A 42 -3.20 -5.35 -1.31
CA ALA A 42 -4.17 -4.27 -1.12
C ALA A 42 -3.82 -3.01 -1.91
N PRO A 43 -3.92 -3.03 -3.26
CA PRO A 43 -3.61 -1.88 -4.09
C PRO A 43 -4.39 -0.62 -3.70
N ILE A 44 -3.71 0.52 -3.67
CA ILE A 44 -4.29 1.84 -3.46
C ILE A 44 -4.78 2.35 -4.82
N GLU A 45 -6.08 2.45 -5.00
CA GLU A 45 -6.67 2.96 -6.23
C GLU A 45 -6.88 4.47 -6.13
N LYS A 46 -6.33 5.21 -7.11
CA LYS A 46 -6.52 6.66 -7.25
C LYS A 46 -7.14 6.99 -8.62
N VAL A 47 -7.82 8.13 -8.67
CA VAL A 47 -8.41 8.68 -9.88
C VAL A 47 -7.94 10.13 -10.03
N CYS A 48 -7.40 10.47 -11.18
CA CYS A 48 -7.06 11.86 -11.52
C CYS A 48 -7.74 12.27 -12.82
N GLN A 49 -7.95 13.59 -13.01
CA GLN A 49 -8.44 14.15 -14.25
C GLN A 49 -7.24 14.60 -15.10
N MET A 50 -7.23 14.18 -16.37
CA MET A 50 -6.17 14.54 -17.32
C MET A 50 -6.76 15.14 -18.57
N PRO A 51 -6.14 16.17 -19.16
CA PRO A 51 -6.62 16.78 -20.40
C PRO A 51 -6.48 15.82 -21.58
N CYS A 52 -7.36 15.99 -22.58
CA CYS A 52 -7.30 15.31 -23.86
C CYS A 52 -6.67 16.20 -24.93
N GLY A 53 -6.18 15.57 -26.00
CA GLY A 53 -5.61 16.27 -27.17
C GLY A 53 -4.15 16.65 -27.03
N GLU A 54 -3.51 16.30 -25.92
CA GLU A 54 -2.09 16.54 -25.67
C GLU A 54 -1.41 15.36 -24.97
N SER A 55 -0.08 15.39 -24.96
CA SER A 55 0.71 14.41 -24.19
C SER A 55 0.76 14.83 -22.74
N VAL A 56 0.33 13.97 -21.84
CA VAL A 56 0.27 14.25 -20.39
C VAL A 56 1.21 13.35 -19.61
N THR A 57 1.81 13.90 -18.57
CA THR A 57 2.66 13.15 -17.66
C THR A 57 1.80 12.41 -16.64
N LEU A 58 2.05 11.14 -16.47
CA LEU A 58 1.41 10.31 -15.44
C LEU A 58 1.86 10.73 -14.03
N PRO A 59 1.01 10.57 -13.01
CA PRO A 59 1.36 10.88 -11.62
C PRO A 59 2.65 10.20 -11.16
N ASP A 60 3.42 10.87 -10.30
CA ASP A 60 4.69 10.36 -9.81
C ASP A 60 4.53 9.12 -8.92
N ASP A 61 3.41 9.03 -8.23
CA ASP A 61 3.03 7.90 -7.38
C ASP A 61 2.42 6.72 -8.16
N LEU A 62 2.30 6.83 -9.48
CA LEU A 62 1.71 5.75 -10.29
C LEU A 62 2.61 4.52 -10.31
N TYR A 63 2.07 3.41 -9.83
CA TYR A 63 2.69 2.10 -9.93
C TYR A 63 2.13 1.30 -11.11
N ARG A 64 0.81 1.37 -11.38
CA ARG A 64 0.17 0.65 -12.49
C ARG A 64 -1.07 1.37 -12.99
N LEU A 65 -1.14 1.62 -14.30
CA LEU A 65 -2.34 2.14 -14.94
C LEU A 65 -3.43 1.05 -14.98
N ILE A 66 -4.65 1.39 -14.51
CA ILE A 66 -5.82 0.50 -14.54
C ILE A 66 -6.61 0.76 -15.82
N GLY A 67 -6.87 2.02 -16.14
CA GLY A 67 -7.61 2.40 -17.33
C GLY A 67 -7.81 3.91 -17.49
N VAL A 68 -8.09 4.28 -18.71
CA VAL A 68 -8.42 5.65 -19.11
C VAL A 68 -9.82 5.60 -19.71
N LYS A 69 -10.69 6.54 -19.35
CA LYS A 69 -12.03 6.62 -19.93
C LYS A 69 -11.93 7.26 -21.33
N GLY A 70 -11.60 6.45 -22.36
CA GLY A 70 -11.41 6.88 -23.75
C GLY A 70 -10.22 6.18 -24.40
N SER A 71 -9.94 6.57 -25.66
CA SER A 71 -8.78 6.08 -26.40
C SER A 71 -7.51 6.79 -25.94
N PHE A 72 -6.45 6.04 -25.72
CA PHE A 72 -5.15 6.60 -25.41
C PHE A 72 -4.02 5.81 -26.07
N VAL A 73 -2.90 6.49 -26.31
CA VAL A 73 -1.65 5.88 -26.77
C VAL A 73 -0.57 6.19 -25.76
N ARG A 74 0.16 5.16 -25.34
CA ARG A 74 1.33 5.34 -24.49
C ARG A 74 2.51 5.80 -25.33
N THR A 75 3.04 6.98 -25.05
CA THR A 75 4.16 7.56 -25.80
C THR A 75 5.52 7.15 -25.23
N ASP A 76 5.59 6.99 -23.91
CA ASP A 76 6.76 6.43 -23.21
C ASP A 76 6.38 5.86 -21.84
N THR A 77 7.35 5.64 -20.94
CA THR A 77 7.12 5.08 -19.61
C THR A 77 6.29 5.98 -18.70
N ARG A 78 6.32 7.30 -18.90
CA ARG A 78 5.68 8.30 -18.03
C ARG A 78 4.67 9.20 -18.73
N HIS A 79 4.54 9.09 -20.05
CA HIS A 79 3.63 9.92 -20.83
C HIS A 79 2.61 9.09 -21.59
N ILE A 80 1.38 9.61 -21.64
CA ILE A 80 0.30 9.10 -22.47
C ILE A 80 -0.29 10.25 -23.28
N PHE A 81 -0.68 9.96 -24.52
CA PHE A 81 -1.52 10.85 -25.32
C PHE A 81 -2.96 10.35 -25.24
N ILE A 82 -3.89 11.21 -24.83
CA ILE A 82 -5.29 10.87 -24.69
C ILE A 82 -6.05 11.55 -25.82
N GLU A 83 -6.72 10.75 -26.66
CA GLU A 83 -7.50 11.25 -27.77
C GLU A 83 -8.80 11.92 -27.30
N GLY A 84 -9.20 12.99 -27.97
CA GLY A 84 -10.47 13.69 -27.71
C GLY A 84 -10.31 15.15 -27.29
N THR A 85 -11.35 15.69 -26.68
CA THR A 85 -11.39 17.06 -26.16
C THR A 85 -11.89 17.09 -24.72
N GLY A 86 -11.49 18.11 -23.96
CA GLY A 86 -11.85 18.24 -22.55
C GLY A 86 -10.91 17.48 -21.62
N SER A 87 -11.43 16.84 -20.58
CA SER A 87 -10.67 16.03 -19.63
C SER A 87 -11.32 14.67 -19.37
N VAL A 88 -10.51 13.69 -19.05
CA VAL A 88 -10.96 12.33 -18.76
C VAL A 88 -10.43 11.81 -17.42
N ALA A 89 -11.19 10.92 -16.82
CA ALA A 89 -10.76 10.23 -15.61
C ALA A 89 -9.76 9.12 -15.96
N VAL A 90 -8.61 9.17 -15.33
CA VAL A 90 -7.55 8.15 -15.38
C VAL A 90 -7.51 7.44 -14.05
N ARG A 91 -7.69 6.11 -14.07
CA ARG A 91 -7.66 5.24 -12.88
C ARG A 91 -6.32 4.52 -12.84
N TYR A 92 -5.70 4.51 -11.68
CA TYR A 92 -4.40 3.87 -11.51
C TYR A 92 -4.21 3.34 -10.09
N TYR A 93 -3.28 2.41 -9.94
CA TYR A 93 -2.75 2.00 -8.65
C TYR A 93 -1.55 2.86 -8.31
N ALA A 94 -1.55 3.38 -7.07
CA ALA A 94 -0.52 4.26 -6.56
C ALA A 94 0.39 3.56 -5.55
N TYR A 95 1.65 3.99 -5.50
CA TYR A 95 2.49 3.77 -4.33
C TYR A 95 1.98 4.62 -3.17
N PRO A 96 2.03 4.13 -1.92
CA PRO A 96 1.81 4.96 -0.75
C PRO A 96 2.91 6.02 -0.64
N ALA A 97 2.58 7.16 -0.04
CA ALA A 97 3.57 8.17 0.29
C ALA A 97 4.54 7.63 1.36
N PRO A 98 5.87 7.78 1.18
CA PRO A 98 6.82 7.30 2.17
C PRO A 98 6.68 8.12 3.46
N LEU A 99 6.67 7.42 4.59
CA LEU A 99 6.75 8.07 5.90
C LEU A 99 8.16 8.63 6.08
N LYS A 100 8.24 9.87 6.53
CA LYS A 100 9.50 10.52 6.88
C LYS A 100 9.89 10.17 8.31
N ASP A 101 11.17 10.25 8.64
CA ASP A 101 11.66 9.98 9.99
C ASP A 101 11.06 10.93 11.04
N ASP A 102 10.69 12.14 10.64
CA ASP A 102 10.00 13.16 11.44
C ASP A 102 8.47 13.17 11.27
N CYS A 103 7.89 12.08 10.75
CA CYS A 103 6.44 12.03 10.51
C CYS A 103 5.64 12.21 11.81
N ASP A 104 4.50 12.88 11.69
CA ASP A 104 3.56 12.99 12.81
C ASP A 104 3.09 11.59 13.22
N ILE A 105 3.20 11.29 14.52
CA ILE A 105 2.73 10.03 15.11
C ILE A 105 1.23 9.77 14.88
N MET A 106 0.48 10.79 14.52
CA MET A 106 -0.94 10.69 14.16
C MET A 106 -1.16 10.41 12.67
N THR A 107 -0.09 10.37 11.85
CA THR A 107 -0.19 10.00 10.43
C THR A 107 -0.82 8.63 10.29
N GLU A 108 -1.81 8.51 9.41
CA GLU A 108 -2.49 7.26 9.10
C GLU A 108 -1.89 6.60 7.86
N PHE A 109 -1.87 5.27 7.86
CA PHE A 109 -1.45 4.48 6.71
C PHE A 109 -2.48 4.56 5.57
N GLU A 110 -1.99 4.59 4.32
CA GLU A 110 -2.84 4.73 3.12
C GLU A 110 -3.50 3.42 2.67
N VAL A 111 -2.92 2.27 3.01
CA VAL A 111 -3.52 0.97 2.66
C VAL A 111 -4.83 0.72 3.41
N CYS A 112 -5.68 -0.17 2.90
CA CYS A 112 -6.99 -0.43 3.51
C CYS A 112 -6.87 -0.90 4.98
N PRO A 113 -7.85 -0.60 5.85
CA PRO A 113 -7.79 -0.87 7.29
C PRO A 113 -7.49 -2.33 7.64
N GLU A 114 -8.01 -3.28 6.86
CA GLU A 114 -7.78 -4.69 7.08
C GLU A 114 -6.30 -5.06 6.86
N ALA A 115 -5.65 -4.44 5.87
CA ALA A 115 -4.24 -4.67 5.56
C ALA A 115 -3.29 -3.94 6.51
N GLN A 116 -3.71 -2.81 7.09
CA GLN A 116 -2.93 -2.06 8.08
C GLN A 116 -2.54 -2.90 9.29
N MET A 117 -3.34 -3.91 9.61
CA MET A 117 -3.05 -4.83 10.72
C MET A 117 -1.76 -5.65 10.52
N ALA A 118 -1.29 -5.79 9.28
CA ALA A 118 -0.05 -6.51 8.97
C ALA A 118 1.21 -5.67 9.23
N ILE A 119 1.13 -4.34 9.11
CA ILE A 119 2.28 -3.42 9.16
C ILE A 119 3.14 -3.61 10.42
N PRO A 120 2.58 -3.64 11.65
CA PRO A 120 3.38 -3.82 12.86
C PRO A 120 4.12 -5.16 12.92
N TYR A 121 3.57 -6.23 12.35
CA TYR A 121 4.23 -7.53 12.31
C TYR A 121 5.43 -7.53 11.36
N TYR A 122 5.31 -6.88 10.20
CA TYR A 122 6.45 -6.69 9.31
C TYR A 122 7.57 -5.90 10.00
N ALA A 123 7.24 -4.76 10.61
CA ALA A 123 8.22 -3.93 11.30
C ALA A 123 8.88 -4.67 12.47
N ALA A 124 8.11 -5.41 13.28
CA ALA A 124 8.63 -6.24 14.36
C ALA A 124 9.57 -7.34 13.81
N ALA A 125 9.24 -7.95 12.67
CA ALA A 125 10.11 -8.93 12.03
C ALA A 125 11.44 -8.31 11.61
N GLN A 126 11.43 -7.12 10.97
CA GLN A 126 12.67 -6.44 10.58
C GLN A 126 13.52 -6.04 11.79
N ALA A 127 12.87 -5.58 12.86
CA ALA A 127 13.56 -5.21 14.11
C ALA A 127 14.33 -6.41 14.70
N VAL A 128 13.67 -7.54 14.90
CA VAL A 128 14.32 -8.72 15.50
C VAL A 128 15.30 -9.41 14.55
N LEU A 129 15.20 -9.18 13.24
CA LEU A 129 16.18 -9.67 12.27
C LEU A 129 17.55 -9.00 12.46
N ALA A 130 17.57 -7.72 12.86
CA ALA A 130 18.81 -7.02 13.17
C ALA A 130 19.60 -7.70 14.31
N ASP A 131 18.89 -8.28 15.28
CA ASP A 131 19.45 -9.03 16.41
C ASP A 131 19.72 -10.51 16.08
N SER A 132 19.51 -10.91 14.83
CA SER A 132 19.67 -12.31 14.38
C SER A 132 18.70 -13.30 15.06
N ASP A 133 17.59 -12.84 15.63
CA ASP A 133 16.55 -13.71 16.22
C ASP A 133 15.64 -14.28 15.12
N MET A 134 16.16 -15.27 14.41
CA MET A 134 15.45 -15.92 13.29
C MET A 134 14.13 -16.57 13.71
N ARG A 135 14.01 -17.03 14.96
CA ARG A 135 12.78 -17.67 15.43
C ARG A 135 11.64 -16.65 15.52
N ARG A 136 11.89 -15.49 16.15
CA ARG A 136 10.89 -14.41 16.23
C ARG A 136 10.60 -13.82 14.86
N TYR A 137 11.64 -13.64 14.01
CA TYR A 137 11.47 -13.18 12.64
C TYR A 137 10.46 -14.02 11.87
N TYR A 138 10.64 -15.34 11.81
CA TYR A 138 9.70 -16.21 11.09
C TYR A 138 8.31 -16.18 11.69
N ALA A 139 8.17 -16.17 13.01
CA ALA A 139 6.87 -16.09 13.68
C ALA A 139 6.11 -14.79 13.28
N PHE A 140 6.78 -13.64 13.26
CA PHE A 140 6.16 -12.38 12.84
C PHE A 140 5.87 -12.34 11.35
N MET A 141 6.74 -12.86 10.49
CA MET A 141 6.49 -12.95 9.06
C MET A 141 5.33 -13.91 8.73
N ASP A 142 5.15 -14.99 9.46
CA ASP A 142 3.99 -15.87 9.31
C ASP A 142 2.68 -15.15 9.65
N MET A 143 2.66 -14.35 10.71
CA MET A 143 1.51 -13.51 11.06
C MET A 143 1.22 -12.46 9.99
N TYR A 144 2.25 -11.77 9.50
CA TYR A 144 2.15 -10.83 8.39
C TYR A 144 1.51 -11.47 7.17
N ASN A 145 2.07 -12.59 6.71
CA ASN A 145 1.59 -13.31 5.52
C ASN A 145 0.15 -13.85 5.71
N SER A 146 -0.19 -14.32 6.89
CA SER A 146 -1.54 -14.81 7.22
C SER A 146 -2.59 -13.71 7.10
N ILE A 147 -2.28 -12.50 7.59
CA ILE A 147 -3.17 -11.33 7.46
C ILE A 147 -3.34 -10.98 5.99
N LEU A 148 -2.24 -10.91 5.21
CA LEU A 148 -2.32 -10.57 3.79
C LEU A 148 -3.11 -11.62 2.99
N ALA A 149 -2.93 -12.90 3.26
CA ALA A 149 -3.70 -13.96 2.63
C ALA A 149 -5.21 -13.79 2.90
N THR A 150 -5.59 -13.41 4.12
CA THR A 150 -6.98 -13.13 4.48
C THR A 150 -7.53 -11.91 3.70
N VAL A 151 -6.76 -10.83 3.59
CA VAL A 151 -7.13 -9.64 2.83
C VAL A 151 -7.33 -9.97 1.35
N MET A 152 -6.42 -10.72 0.74
CA MET A 152 -6.50 -11.15 -0.66
C MET A 152 -7.73 -12.01 -0.92
N ASN A 153 -8.02 -12.99 -0.05
CA ASN A 153 -9.18 -13.85 -0.16
C ASN A 153 -10.49 -13.05 -0.06
N ASN A 154 -10.60 -12.13 0.88
CA ASN A 154 -11.79 -11.29 1.05
C ASN A 154 -12.02 -10.37 -0.16
N ARG A 155 -10.96 -9.85 -0.80
CA ARG A 155 -11.07 -9.04 -2.01
C ARG A 155 -11.51 -9.88 -3.22
N SER A 156 -10.97 -11.07 -3.37
CA SER A 156 -11.39 -12.02 -4.41
C SER A 156 -12.87 -12.33 -4.32
N LEU A 157 -13.38 -12.60 -3.13
CA LEU A 157 -14.81 -12.85 -2.90
C LEU A 157 -15.67 -11.63 -3.25
N LYS A 158 -15.28 -10.42 -2.84
CA LYS A 158 -16.02 -9.18 -3.18
C LYS A 158 -16.10 -8.97 -4.70
N SER A 159 -15.06 -9.25 -5.46
CA SER A 159 -15.07 -9.11 -6.92
C SER A 159 -16.04 -10.09 -7.60
N VAL A 160 -16.13 -11.31 -7.13
CA VAL A 160 -17.07 -12.34 -7.65
C VAL A 160 -18.52 -11.92 -7.42
N PHE A 161 -18.86 -11.39 -6.24
CA PHE A 161 -20.23 -10.93 -5.95
C PHE A 161 -20.62 -9.70 -6.77
N THR A 162 -19.68 -8.80 -7.09
CA THR A 162 -19.96 -7.62 -7.91
C THR A 162 -20.26 -8.00 -9.36
N VAL A 163 -19.56 -8.98 -9.93
CA VAL A 163 -19.80 -9.47 -11.30
C VAL A 163 -21.18 -10.12 -11.41
N LYS A 164 -21.56 -11.00 -10.47
CA LYS A 164 -22.89 -11.65 -10.48
C LYS A 164 -24.04 -10.66 -10.41
N ARG A 165 -23.90 -9.54 -9.69
CA ARG A 165 -24.96 -8.53 -9.56
C ARG A 165 -25.10 -7.67 -10.83
N ALA A 166 -24.07 -7.56 -11.68
CA ALA A 166 -24.14 -6.86 -12.96
C ALA A 166 -24.78 -7.71 -14.08
N GLU A 167 -24.80 -9.04 -13.94
CA GLU A 167 -25.44 -9.96 -14.89
C GLU A 167 -26.95 -10.14 -14.64
N GLU A 168 -27.44 -9.74 -13.45
CA GLU A 168 -28.85 -9.86 -13.06
C GLU A 168 -29.67 -8.57 -13.27
N MET A 169 -29.09 -7.50 -13.84
CA MET A 169 -29.76 -6.24 -14.21
C MET A 169 -29.84 -6.06 -15.73
#